data_7b0c78b27988f8f1c65eb6a6eb861a4e
#
_entry.id   7b0c78b27988f8f1c65eb6a6eb861a4e
#
_cell.length_a   1.000
_cell.length_b   1.000
_cell.length_c   1.000
_cell.angle_alpha   90.00
_cell.angle_beta   90.00
_cell.angle_gamma   90.00
#
_symmetry.space_group_name_H-M   'P 1'
#
loop_
_entity.id
_entity.type
_entity.pdbx_description
1 polymer ?
#
loop_
_entity_poly.entity_id
_entity_poly.type
_entity_poly.pdbx_seq_one_letter_code
_entity_poly.pdbx_strand_id
1 'polypeptide(L)'
;KADNVRVFELGRVFFPDETVGDSETTVKGVRQPLHVAGLVYGDAHEDCWAEAKRPVDFFDVKGDVENLVAPLKATFEAATHPAMHPGRCARVIVNGKAVGFVGELHPKVCRVYELPKPPVVFELEVAPLCELDVPSARAVSKFQPVHRDISVTVPNDVTCAQLQDAVARIRRTKPEAMIIESLDLFDVYRPEASAEKSMAFRLTLSTQGSEAIGEKDAEAAFVAVEQAFADLGATLRK
;
A
#
# COMPACT_ATOMS: atom_id res chain seq x y z
N LYS A 1 3.62 22.11 -23.35
CA LYS A 1 3.86 21.10 -22.30
C LYS A 1 2.49 20.62 -21.85
N ALA A 2 2.31 19.30 -21.67
CA ALA A 2 1.05 18.75 -21.13
C ALA A 2 0.96 19.10 -19.64
N ASP A 3 -0.23 19.47 -19.17
CA ASP A 3 -0.46 19.82 -17.76
C ASP A 3 -0.61 18.55 -16.90
N ASN A 4 -1.17 17.49 -17.48
CA ASN A 4 -1.34 16.19 -16.84
C ASN A 4 -0.78 15.09 -17.73
N VAL A 5 -0.02 14.17 -17.14
CA VAL A 5 0.57 13.01 -17.84
C VAL A 5 0.42 11.77 -16.96
N ARG A 6 -0.14 10.70 -17.53
CA ARG A 6 -0.10 9.34 -16.98
C ARG A 6 0.38 8.42 -18.08
N VAL A 7 1.54 7.82 -17.90
CA VAL A 7 2.15 6.93 -18.89
C VAL A 7 2.80 5.75 -18.19
N PHE A 8 2.91 4.65 -18.89
CA PHE A 8 3.66 3.48 -18.45
C PHE A 8 4.45 2.88 -19.62
N GLU A 9 5.45 2.12 -19.29
CA GLU A 9 6.26 1.35 -20.23
C GLU A 9 6.51 -0.05 -19.68
N LEU A 10 6.54 -1.02 -20.57
CA LEU A 10 6.95 -2.40 -20.29
C LEU A 10 8.18 -2.70 -21.13
N GLY A 11 9.32 -2.94 -20.50
CA GLY A 11 10.57 -3.12 -21.20
C GLY A 11 11.59 -3.95 -20.43
N ARG A 12 12.64 -4.39 -21.11
CA ARG A 12 13.75 -5.07 -20.46
C ARG A 12 14.77 -4.07 -19.96
N VAL A 13 15.26 -4.30 -18.74
CA VAL A 13 16.42 -3.61 -18.18
C VAL A 13 17.62 -4.55 -18.17
N PHE A 14 18.83 -4.00 -18.14
CA PHE A 14 20.05 -4.76 -18.33
C PHE A 14 20.98 -4.57 -17.13
N PHE A 15 21.29 -5.68 -16.46
CA PHE A 15 22.21 -5.70 -15.32
C PHE A 15 23.40 -6.59 -15.63
N PRO A 16 24.65 -6.17 -15.33
CA PRO A 16 25.79 -7.06 -15.35
C PRO A 16 25.57 -8.24 -14.38
N ASP A 17 25.74 -9.47 -14.88
CA ASP A 17 25.59 -10.69 -14.08
C ASP A 17 26.43 -11.81 -14.69
N GLU A 18 27.60 -12.08 -14.13
CA GLU A 18 28.55 -13.05 -14.61
C GLU A 18 28.02 -14.50 -14.57
N THR A 19 26.94 -14.76 -13.82
CA THR A 19 26.34 -16.11 -13.74
C THR A 19 25.48 -16.46 -14.96
N VAL A 20 25.11 -15.45 -15.77
CA VAL A 20 24.28 -15.64 -16.96
C VAL A 20 25.14 -16.17 -18.11
N GLY A 21 24.82 -17.39 -18.60
CA GLY A 21 25.41 -17.98 -19.78
C GLY A 21 24.81 -17.44 -21.08
N ASP A 22 25.45 -17.75 -22.20
CA ASP A 22 24.95 -17.46 -23.54
C ASP A 22 23.90 -18.48 -23.97
N SER A 23 22.78 -18.02 -24.58
CA SER A 23 21.72 -18.88 -25.11
C SER A 23 20.93 -18.13 -26.21
N GLU A 24 19.92 -18.78 -26.79
CA GLU A 24 19.01 -18.12 -27.77
C GLU A 24 18.30 -16.91 -27.21
N THR A 25 18.11 -16.84 -25.90
CA THR A 25 17.32 -15.77 -25.22
C THR A 25 18.14 -14.94 -24.24
N THR A 26 19.40 -15.29 -23.97
CA THR A 26 20.27 -14.60 -23.02
C THR A 26 21.62 -14.25 -23.63
N VAL A 27 22.17 -13.11 -23.25
CA VAL A 27 23.52 -12.66 -23.57
C VAL A 27 24.42 -12.95 -22.37
N LYS A 28 25.56 -13.60 -22.60
CA LYS A 28 26.53 -13.92 -21.55
C LYS A 28 26.88 -12.69 -20.72
N GLY A 29 26.82 -12.84 -19.41
CA GLY A 29 27.18 -11.78 -18.46
C GLY A 29 26.14 -10.68 -18.29
N VAL A 30 24.92 -10.85 -18.84
CA VAL A 30 23.86 -9.82 -18.75
C VAL A 30 22.52 -10.43 -18.37
N ARG A 31 22.01 -10.05 -17.21
CA ARG A 31 20.63 -10.34 -16.78
C ARG A 31 19.67 -9.30 -17.39
N GLN A 32 18.57 -9.78 -17.97
CA GLN A 32 17.62 -8.96 -18.72
C GLN A 32 16.17 -9.14 -18.21
N PRO A 33 15.87 -8.77 -16.96
CA PRO A 33 14.51 -8.88 -16.45
C PRO A 33 13.57 -7.90 -17.15
N LEU A 34 12.31 -8.32 -17.26
CA LEU A 34 11.23 -7.45 -17.73
C LEU A 34 10.77 -6.58 -16.58
N HIS A 35 10.72 -5.28 -16.78
CA HIS A 35 10.21 -4.30 -15.84
C HIS A 35 8.99 -3.58 -16.40
N VAL A 36 8.08 -3.19 -15.52
CA VAL A 36 7.04 -2.21 -15.76
C VAL A 36 7.38 -0.95 -14.99
N ALA A 37 7.37 0.18 -15.68
CA ALA A 37 7.57 1.49 -15.08
C ALA A 37 6.40 2.40 -15.42
N GLY A 38 6.08 3.33 -14.53
CA GLY A 38 5.05 4.34 -14.76
C GLY A 38 5.43 5.69 -14.18
N LEU A 39 4.84 6.72 -14.77
CA LEU A 39 5.02 8.10 -14.38
C LEU A 39 3.66 8.80 -14.36
N VAL A 40 3.39 9.49 -13.25
CA VAL A 40 2.22 10.36 -13.10
C VAL A 40 2.69 11.78 -12.76
N TYR A 41 2.18 12.75 -13.50
CA TYR A 41 2.54 14.16 -13.37
C TYR A 41 1.30 15.04 -13.50
N GLY A 42 1.25 16.13 -12.74
CA GLY A 42 0.19 17.12 -12.81
C GLY A 42 -0.84 16.94 -11.70
N ASP A 43 -2.11 16.97 -12.05
CA ASP A 43 -3.21 16.87 -11.08
C ASP A 43 -3.69 15.43 -10.91
N ALA A 44 -4.19 15.11 -9.72
CA ALA A 44 -4.62 13.74 -9.37
C ALA A 44 -5.82 13.28 -10.21
N HIS A 45 -6.73 14.21 -10.52
CA HIS A 45 -7.94 13.97 -11.30
C HIS A 45 -8.10 15.05 -12.37
N GLU A 46 -8.86 14.75 -13.41
CA GLU A 46 -9.35 15.77 -14.34
C GLU A 46 -10.27 16.75 -13.62
N ASP A 47 -10.35 17.99 -14.15
CA ASP A 47 -11.22 19.02 -13.59
C ASP A 47 -12.69 18.53 -13.57
N CYS A 48 -13.25 18.37 -12.38
CA CYS A 48 -14.63 17.96 -12.18
C CYS A 48 -15.28 18.77 -11.04
N TRP A 49 -16.60 18.81 -11.05
CA TRP A 49 -17.37 19.54 -10.04
C TRP A 49 -17.41 18.84 -8.66
N ALA A 50 -17.14 17.51 -8.63
CA ALA A 50 -17.30 16.69 -7.43
C ALA A 50 -16.09 16.74 -6.49
N GLU A 51 -14.90 17.02 -7.02
CA GLU A 51 -13.64 16.98 -6.27
C GLU A 51 -12.82 18.25 -6.47
N ALA A 52 -12.22 18.72 -5.40
CA ALA A 52 -11.30 19.85 -5.45
C ALA A 52 -10.01 19.46 -6.20
N LYS A 53 -9.55 20.34 -7.09
CA LYS A 53 -8.29 20.16 -7.80
C LYS A 53 -7.12 20.08 -6.83
N ARG A 54 -6.33 19.01 -6.91
CA ARG A 54 -5.12 18.82 -6.15
C ARG A 54 -4.02 18.18 -7.00
N PRO A 55 -2.74 18.46 -6.72
CA PRO A 55 -1.65 17.76 -7.39
C PRO A 55 -1.67 16.27 -7.04
N VAL A 56 -1.16 15.45 -7.97
CA VAL A 56 -0.87 14.05 -7.72
C VAL A 56 0.15 13.91 -6.58
N ASP A 57 -0.04 12.93 -5.73
CA ASP A 57 0.89 12.63 -4.65
C ASP A 57 1.35 11.16 -4.65
N PHE A 58 2.21 10.83 -3.69
CA PHE A 58 2.72 9.47 -3.49
C PHE A 58 1.61 8.42 -3.35
N PHE A 59 0.51 8.74 -2.65
CA PHE A 59 -0.55 7.78 -2.34
C PHE A 59 -1.41 7.46 -3.55
N ASP A 60 -1.56 8.40 -4.51
CA ASP A 60 -2.26 8.13 -5.76
C ASP A 60 -1.54 7.03 -6.56
N VAL A 61 -0.22 7.16 -6.72
CA VAL A 61 0.58 6.19 -7.48
C VAL A 61 0.80 4.89 -6.69
N LYS A 62 0.85 4.98 -5.36
CA LYS A 62 0.82 3.79 -4.49
C LYS A 62 -0.44 2.96 -4.75
N GLY A 63 -1.61 3.60 -4.85
CA GLY A 63 -2.87 2.95 -5.22
C GLY A 63 -2.83 2.33 -6.61
N ASP A 64 -2.23 3.01 -7.59
CA ASP A 64 -2.01 2.45 -8.94
C ASP A 64 -1.14 1.17 -8.88
N VAL A 65 -0.07 1.18 -8.07
CA VAL A 65 0.78 0.00 -7.86
C VAL A 65 0.02 -1.13 -7.16
N GLU A 66 -0.77 -0.83 -6.13
CA GLU A 66 -1.61 -1.83 -5.45
C GLU A 66 -2.61 -2.49 -6.41
N ASN A 67 -3.23 -1.71 -7.29
CA ASN A 67 -4.13 -2.23 -8.33
C ASN A 67 -3.39 -3.06 -9.39
N LEU A 68 -2.19 -2.62 -9.78
CA LEU A 68 -1.37 -3.33 -10.78
C LEU A 68 -0.94 -4.72 -10.30
N VAL A 69 -0.60 -4.85 -9.02
CA VAL A 69 -0.14 -6.12 -8.46
C VAL A 69 -1.27 -7.05 -8.00
N ALA A 70 -2.51 -6.57 -7.96
CA ALA A 70 -3.67 -7.38 -7.55
C ALA A 70 -3.81 -8.66 -8.42
N PRO A 71 -4.20 -9.81 -7.86
CA PRO A 71 -4.71 -10.04 -6.49
C PRO A 71 -3.62 -10.21 -5.41
N LEU A 72 -2.34 -10.12 -5.77
CA LEU A 72 -1.26 -10.11 -4.78
C LEU A 72 -1.37 -8.84 -3.92
N LYS A 73 -0.76 -8.88 -2.74
CA LYS A 73 -0.70 -7.72 -1.84
C LYS A 73 0.71 -7.15 -1.83
N ALA A 74 0.80 -5.86 -2.15
CA ALA A 74 2.03 -5.11 -1.96
C ALA A 74 2.13 -4.59 -0.52
N THR A 75 3.32 -4.62 0.04
CA THR A 75 3.71 -3.85 1.22
C THR A 75 4.77 -2.83 0.84
N PHE A 76 4.81 -1.72 1.57
CA PHE A 76 5.66 -0.57 1.24
C PHE A 76 6.54 -0.23 2.44
N GLU A 77 7.84 -0.21 2.22
CA GLU A 77 8.82 0.18 3.24
C GLU A 77 9.52 1.47 2.82
N ALA A 78 9.69 2.40 3.76
CA ALA A 78 10.46 3.61 3.50
C ALA A 78 11.87 3.24 3.01
N ALA A 79 12.30 3.85 1.92
CA ALA A 79 13.57 3.52 1.28
C ALA A 79 14.21 4.76 0.66
N THR A 80 15.46 4.60 0.24
CA THR A 80 16.20 5.61 -0.52
C THR A 80 16.55 5.06 -1.89
N HIS A 81 16.40 5.91 -2.92
CA HIS A 81 16.79 5.59 -4.29
C HIS A 81 17.43 6.81 -4.94
N PRO A 82 18.54 6.68 -5.72
CA PRO A 82 19.27 7.82 -6.25
C PRO A 82 18.45 8.77 -7.13
N ALA A 83 17.46 8.23 -7.84
CA ALA A 83 16.57 8.99 -8.73
C ALA A 83 15.31 9.53 -8.03
N MET A 84 15.07 9.18 -6.76
CA MET A 84 13.85 9.54 -6.03
C MET A 84 14.12 10.47 -4.85
N HIS A 85 13.10 11.19 -4.43
CA HIS A 85 13.15 12.10 -3.29
C HIS A 85 13.47 11.33 -2.00
N PRO A 86 14.48 11.71 -1.20
CA PRO A 86 14.95 10.92 -0.06
C PRO A 86 13.91 10.70 1.05
N GLY A 87 12.90 11.57 1.16
CA GLY A 87 11.83 11.45 2.16
C GLY A 87 10.47 10.99 1.58
N ARG A 88 10.41 10.67 0.26
CA ARG A 88 9.15 10.30 -0.42
C ARG A 88 9.40 9.18 -1.42
N CYS A 89 10.00 8.11 -0.93
CA CYS A 89 10.34 6.91 -1.68
C CYS A 89 10.06 5.69 -0.82
N ALA A 90 9.47 4.67 -1.42
CA ALA A 90 9.25 3.38 -0.79
C ALA A 90 9.71 2.25 -1.69
N ARG A 91 10.23 1.20 -1.07
CA ARG A 91 10.45 -0.11 -1.67
C ARG A 91 9.12 -0.84 -1.72
N VAL A 92 8.81 -1.44 -2.85
CA VAL A 92 7.62 -2.28 -3.04
C VAL A 92 8.01 -3.73 -2.81
N ILE A 93 7.25 -4.42 -1.95
CA ILE A 93 7.48 -5.81 -1.57
C ILE A 93 6.21 -6.60 -1.89
N VAL A 94 6.36 -7.70 -2.64
CA VAL A 94 5.29 -8.65 -2.97
C VAL A 94 5.75 -10.05 -2.59
N ASN A 95 4.93 -10.80 -1.86
CA ASN A 95 5.27 -12.14 -1.37
C ASN A 95 6.62 -12.22 -0.64
N GLY A 96 6.97 -11.17 0.13
CA GLY A 96 8.24 -11.07 0.85
C GLY A 96 9.47 -10.76 -0.01
N LYS A 97 9.30 -10.59 -1.33
CA LYS A 97 10.37 -10.22 -2.27
C LYS A 97 10.29 -8.72 -2.59
N ALA A 98 11.41 -8.03 -2.57
CA ALA A 98 11.50 -6.66 -3.06
C ALA A 98 11.41 -6.69 -4.60
N VAL A 99 10.36 -6.07 -5.15
CA VAL A 99 10.08 -6.08 -6.59
C VAL A 99 10.39 -4.74 -7.27
N GLY A 100 10.61 -3.68 -6.51
CA GLY A 100 10.93 -2.37 -7.08
C GLY A 100 10.69 -1.21 -6.12
N PHE A 101 10.44 -0.03 -6.68
CA PHE A 101 10.29 1.21 -5.94
C PHE A 101 9.14 2.06 -6.49
N VAL A 102 8.57 2.90 -5.60
CA VAL A 102 7.64 3.98 -5.92
C VAL A 102 8.03 5.24 -5.16
N GLY A 103 7.97 6.41 -5.78
CA GLY A 103 8.31 7.65 -5.10
C GLY A 103 8.27 8.88 -6.00
N GLU A 104 8.39 10.06 -5.40
CA GLU A 104 8.57 11.30 -6.14
C GLU A 104 9.96 11.35 -6.79
N LEU A 105 10.05 11.89 -7.98
CA LEU A 105 11.32 12.09 -8.67
C LEU A 105 12.21 13.08 -7.88
N HIS A 106 13.51 12.78 -7.83
CA HIS A 106 14.47 13.59 -7.08
C HIS A 106 14.52 15.04 -7.60
N PRO A 107 14.54 16.08 -6.73
CA PRO A 107 14.56 17.47 -7.16
C PRO A 107 15.70 17.86 -8.11
N LYS A 108 16.85 17.18 -8.00
CA LYS A 108 17.98 17.38 -8.95
C LYS A 108 17.60 16.91 -10.35
N VAL A 109 16.89 15.80 -10.48
CA VAL A 109 16.44 15.27 -11.76
C VAL A 109 15.35 16.17 -12.33
N CYS A 110 14.40 16.61 -11.51
CA CYS A 110 13.37 17.58 -11.93
C CYS A 110 14.00 18.86 -12.53
N ARG A 111 15.09 19.35 -11.95
CA ARG A 111 15.82 20.52 -12.47
C ARG A 111 16.47 20.26 -13.83
N VAL A 112 17.08 19.09 -14.01
CA VAL A 112 17.72 18.73 -15.28
C VAL A 112 16.71 18.67 -16.43
N TYR A 113 15.49 18.17 -16.13
CA TYR A 113 14.40 18.07 -17.11
C TYR A 113 13.46 19.29 -17.12
N GLU A 114 13.78 20.35 -16.36
CA GLU A 114 12.99 21.58 -16.25
C GLU A 114 11.50 21.29 -15.90
N LEU A 115 11.27 20.35 -14.98
CA LEU A 115 9.94 19.99 -14.52
C LEU A 115 9.51 20.94 -13.40
N PRO A 116 8.41 21.71 -13.56
CA PRO A 116 7.93 22.65 -12.55
C PRO A 116 7.35 21.96 -11.30
N LYS A 117 6.84 20.75 -11.43
CA LYS A 117 6.35 19.91 -10.34
C LYS A 117 7.06 18.55 -10.38
N PRO A 118 7.30 17.90 -9.24
CA PRO A 118 7.87 16.56 -9.25
C PRO A 118 6.82 15.56 -9.72
N PRO A 119 7.09 14.70 -10.71
CA PRO A 119 6.27 13.52 -10.98
C PRO A 119 6.46 12.46 -9.89
N VAL A 120 5.46 11.62 -9.72
CA VAL A 120 5.58 10.37 -8.97
C VAL A 120 5.80 9.23 -9.96
N VAL A 121 6.78 8.39 -9.68
CA VAL A 121 7.21 7.31 -10.57
C VAL A 121 7.27 5.99 -9.83
N PHE A 122 7.08 4.89 -10.55
CA PHE A 122 7.37 3.56 -10.04
C PHE A 122 8.11 2.73 -11.09
N GLU A 123 8.85 1.73 -10.64
CA GLU A 123 9.47 0.70 -11.47
C GLU A 123 9.45 -0.62 -10.71
N LEU A 124 8.92 -1.68 -11.36
CA LEU A 124 8.73 -3.00 -10.75
C LEU A 124 9.23 -4.09 -11.70
N GLU A 125 9.91 -5.10 -11.16
CA GLU A 125 10.22 -6.34 -11.86
C GLU A 125 8.94 -7.17 -12.06
N VAL A 126 8.65 -7.59 -13.30
CA VAL A 126 7.37 -8.23 -13.66
C VAL A 126 7.29 -9.70 -13.21
N ALA A 127 8.41 -10.44 -13.25
CA ALA A 127 8.39 -11.87 -13.00
C ALA A 127 7.77 -12.25 -11.64
N PRO A 128 8.10 -11.59 -10.51
CA PRO A 128 7.46 -11.88 -9.22
C PRO A 128 5.97 -11.54 -9.17
N LEU A 129 5.49 -10.62 -10.02
CA LEU A 129 4.08 -10.22 -10.08
C LEU A 129 3.21 -11.25 -10.81
N CYS A 130 3.83 -12.13 -11.58
CA CYS A 130 3.17 -13.23 -12.29
C CYS A 130 3.13 -14.53 -11.47
N GLU A 131 3.74 -14.58 -10.29
CA GLU A 131 3.70 -15.73 -9.39
C GLU A 131 2.35 -15.76 -8.63
N LEU A 132 1.28 -16.14 -9.32
CA LEU A 132 -0.07 -16.18 -8.76
C LEU A 132 -0.41 -17.58 -8.26
N ASP A 133 -1.03 -17.65 -7.08
CA ASP A 133 -1.64 -18.88 -6.59
C ASP A 133 -2.93 -19.19 -7.37
N VAL A 134 -3.28 -20.47 -7.43
CA VAL A 134 -4.57 -20.89 -8.00
C VAL A 134 -5.70 -20.33 -7.14
N PRO A 135 -6.64 -19.56 -7.72
CA PRO A 135 -7.73 -19.01 -6.94
C PRO A 135 -8.58 -20.11 -6.29
N SER A 136 -8.81 -19.99 -4.98
CA SER A 136 -9.71 -20.87 -4.26
C SER A 136 -11.00 -20.14 -3.90
N ALA A 137 -12.16 -20.78 -4.17
CA ALA A 137 -13.43 -20.22 -3.78
C ALA A 137 -13.58 -20.26 -2.24
N ARG A 138 -14.02 -19.16 -1.66
CA ARG A 138 -14.45 -19.09 -0.26
C ARG A 138 -15.96 -19.03 -0.21
N ALA A 139 -16.56 -19.70 0.78
CA ALA A 139 -17.98 -19.58 1.02
C ALA A 139 -18.34 -18.12 1.35
N VAL A 140 -19.38 -17.60 0.72
CA VAL A 140 -19.90 -16.27 1.03
C VAL A 140 -20.73 -16.37 2.32
N SER A 141 -20.55 -15.42 3.24
CA SER A 141 -21.38 -15.33 4.44
C SER A 141 -22.86 -15.17 4.06
N LYS A 142 -23.72 -15.89 4.78
CA LYS A 142 -25.19 -15.75 4.64
C LYS A 142 -25.72 -14.56 5.44
N PHE A 143 -24.91 -13.98 6.30
CA PHE A 143 -25.26 -12.89 7.21
C PHE A 143 -24.62 -11.60 6.75
N GLN A 144 -25.28 -10.48 7.04
CA GLN A 144 -24.71 -9.16 6.78
C GLN A 144 -23.51 -8.93 7.69
N PRO A 145 -22.45 -8.26 7.19
CA PRO A 145 -21.32 -7.87 8.02
C PRO A 145 -21.74 -6.79 9.03
N VAL A 146 -21.07 -6.80 10.18
CA VAL A 146 -21.20 -5.75 11.21
C VAL A 146 -20.03 -4.78 11.06
N HIS A 147 -20.31 -3.48 11.06
CA HIS A 147 -19.29 -2.45 10.99
C HIS A 147 -19.12 -1.75 12.34
N ARG A 148 -17.88 -1.49 12.72
CA ARG A 148 -17.52 -0.64 13.86
C ARG A 148 -16.41 0.30 13.44
N ASP A 149 -16.56 1.56 13.79
CA ASP A 149 -15.53 2.56 13.54
C ASP A 149 -14.71 2.77 14.81
N ILE A 150 -13.39 2.83 14.66
CA ILE A 150 -12.44 3.07 15.74
C ILE A 150 -11.54 4.24 15.37
N SER A 151 -11.44 5.25 16.22
CA SER A 151 -10.55 6.38 16.06
C SER A 151 -9.47 6.35 17.13
N VAL A 152 -8.21 6.43 16.72
CA VAL A 152 -7.06 6.38 17.63
C VAL A 152 -6.11 7.54 17.38
N THR A 153 -5.49 8.01 18.45
CA THR A 153 -4.35 8.92 18.39
C THR A 153 -3.09 8.11 18.59
N VAL A 154 -2.12 8.29 17.70
CA VAL A 154 -0.85 7.57 17.70
C VAL A 154 0.32 8.53 17.49
N PRO A 155 1.54 8.20 17.96
CA PRO A 155 2.76 8.90 17.60
C PRO A 155 2.94 8.97 16.07
N ASN A 156 3.57 10.03 15.57
CA ASN A 156 3.73 10.25 14.12
C ASN A 156 4.55 9.16 13.41
N ASP A 157 5.41 8.45 14.12
CA ASP A 157 6.23 7.35 13.61
C ASP A 157 5.47 6.02 13.51
N VAL A 158 4.35 5.86 14.22
CA VAL A 158 3.49 4.68 14.07
C VAL A 158 2.76 4.75 12.72
N THR A 159 2.98 3.74 11.89
CA THR A 159 2.39 3.66 10.55
C THR A 159 1.05 2.94 10.54
N CYS A 160 0.22 3.22 9.53
CA CYS A 160 -1.01 2.46 9.29
C CYS A 160 -0.74 0.96 9.14
N ALA A 161 0.34 0.61 8.43
CA ALA A 161 0.74 -0.79 8.24
C ALA A 161 1.00 -1.52 9.56
N GLN A 162 1.66 -0.87 10.54
CA GLN A 162 1.89 -1.47 11.85
C GLN A 162 0.59 -1.77 12.61
N LEU A 163 -0.40 -0.88 12.52
CA LEU A 163 -1.74 -1.09 13.11
C LEU A 163 -2.48 -2.23 12.40
N GLN A 164 -2.45 -2.27 11.07
CA GLN A 164 -3.05 -3.34 10.27
C GLN A 164 -2.37 -4.70 10.56
N ASP A 165 -1.04 -4.74 10.69
CA ASP A 165 -0.29 -5.94 11.03
C ASP A 165 -0.60 -6.43 12.45
N ALA A 166 -0.82 -5.52 13.40
CA ALA A 166 -1.26 -5.90 14.75
C ALA A 166 -2.62 -6.59 14.72
N VAL A 167 -3.58 -6.06 13.94
CA VAL A 167 -4.88 -6.73 13.76
C VAL A 167 -4.74 -8.05 13.01
N ALA A 168 -3.92 -8.12 11.96
CA ALA A 168 -3.66 -9.38 11.25
C ALA A 168 -3.05 -10.45 12.17
N ARG A 169 -2.24 -10.05 13.14
CA ARG A 169 -1.66 -10.95 14.15
C ARG A 169 -2.73 -11.49 15.11
N ILE A 170 -3.57 -10.63 15.70
CA ILE A 170 -4.62 -11.08 16.61
C ILE A 170 -5.65 -11.95 15.90
N ARG A 171 -5.98 -11.71 14.63
CA ARG A 171 -6.85 -12.59 13.83
C ARG A 171 -6.35 -14.03 13.73
N ARG A 172 -5.04 -14.26 13.84
CA ARG A 172 -4.43 -15.60 13.79
C ARG A 172 -4.30 -16.25 15.16
N THR A 173 -4.35 -15.47 16.23
CA THR A 173 -4.00 -15.93 17.59
C THR A 173 -5.16 -15.86 18.57
N LYS A 174 -6.17 -15.03 18.33
CA LYS A 174 -7.30 -14.82 19.24
C LYS A 174 -8.61 -15.24 18.59
N PRO A 175 -9.38 -16.17 19.20
CA PRO A 175 -10.64 -16.66 18.64
C PRO A 175 -11.65 -15.53 18.36
N GLU A 176 -11.78 -14.57 19.29
CA GLU A 176 -12.68 -13.42 19.18
C GLU A 176 -12.34 -12.50 18.01
N ALA A 177 -11.08 -12.49 17.55
CA ALA A 177 -10.63 -11.68 16.44
C ALA A 177 -10.76 -12.39 15.07
N MET A 178 -11.09 -13.68 15.04
CA MET A 178 -11.22 -14.43 13.77
C MET A 178 -12.37 -13.93 12.89
N ILE A 179 -13.38 -13.27 13.48
CA ILE A 179 -14.52 -12.69 12.77
C ILE A 179 -14.17 -11.37 12.08
N ILE A 180 -12.98 -10.79 12.32
CA ILE A 180 -12.53 -9.57 11.66
C ILE A 180 -12.22 -9.91 10.19
N GLU A 181 -12.97 -9.33 9.26
CA GLU A 181 -12.77 -9.48 7.82
C GLU A 181 -11.75 -8.47 7.30
N SER A 182 -11.95 -7.19 7.61
CA SER A 182 -11.04 -6.10 7.19
C SER A 182 -10.91 -5.02 8.26
N LEU A 183 -9.83 -4.25 8.13
CA LEU A 183 -9.58 -3.00 8.85
C LEU A 183 -9.17 -1.96 7.82
N ASP A 184 -10.06 -1.03 7.53
CA ASP A 184 -9.91 -0.06 6.45
C ASP A 184 -9.73 1.35 7.02
N LEU A 185 -8.60 1.99 6.68
CA LEU A 185 -8.33 3.38 7.05
C LEU A 185 -9.18 4.30 6.18
N PHE A 186 -9.98 5.18 6.78
CA PHE A 186 -10.79 6.13 6.03
C PHE A 186 -10.51 7.61 6.35
N ASP A 187 -9.79 7.90 7.45
CA ASP A 187 -9.40 9.28 7.78
C ASP A 187 -8.06 9.34 8.52
N VAL A 188 -7.26 10.37 8.20
CA VAL A 188 -6.00 10.68 8.87
C VAL A 188 -5.94 12.18 9.13
N TYR A 189 -5.95 12.56 10.40
CA TYR A 189 -5.79 13.95 10.82
C TYR A 189 -4.44 14.16 11.49
N ARG A 190 -3.67 15.14 10.99
CA ARG A 190 -2.38 15.56 11.54
C ARG A 190 -2.47 17.03 11.94
N PRO A 191 -2.55 17.36 13.24
CA PRO A 191 -2.45 18.73 13.68
C PRO A 191 -1.07 19.30 13.33
N GLU A 192 -1.01 20.60 12.96
CA GLU A 192 0.26 21.29 12.75
C GLU A 192 1.08 21.29 14.04
N ALA A 193 2.39 21.00 13.91
CA ALA A 193 3.35 20.94 15.01
C ALA A 193 3.03 19.89 16.10
N SER A 194 2.15 18.92 15.87
CA SER A 194 1.89 17.83 16.81
C SER A 194 2.88 16.67 16.62
N ALA A 195 3.30 16.06 17.73
CA ALA A 195 4.04 14.80 17.72
C ALA A 195 3.14 13.58 17.45
N GLU A 196 1.82 13.78 17.39
CA GLU A 196 0.82 12.73 17.24
C GLU A 196 -0.10 13.03 16.06
N LYS A 197 -0.71 11.98 15.53
CA LYS A 197 -1.75 12.02 14.50
C LYS A 197 -2.93 11.16 14.92
N SER A 198 -4.12 11.50 14.43
CA SER A 198 -5.32 10.65 14.56
C SER A 198 -5.52 9.83 13.32
N MET A 199 -5.92 8.57 13.49
CA MET A 199 -6.26 7.66 12.40
C MET A 199 -7.61 7.03 12.71
N ALA A 200 -8.53 7.06 11.74
CA ALA A 200 -9.86 6.48 11.88
C ALA A 200 -10.00 5.28 10.94
N PHE A 201 -10.42 4.15 11.52
CA PHE A 201 -10.55 2.89 10.81
C PHE A 201 -11.97 2.38 10.90
N ARG A 202 -12.40 1.72 9.83
CA ARG A 202 -13.60 0.87 9.82
C ARG A 202 -13.20 -0.57 9.98
N LEU A 203 -13.72 -1.18 11.04
CA LEU A 203 -13.60 -2.61 11.31
C LEU A 203 -14.83 -3.31 10.72
N THR A 204 -14.62 -4.20 9.76
CA THR A 204 -15.68 -5.05 9.20
C THR A 204 -15.58 -6.44 9.82
N LEU A 205 -16.68 -6.88 10.43
CA LEU A 205 -16.80 -8.20 11.07
C LEU A 205 -17.72 -9.07 10.22
N SER A 206 -17.30 -10.29 9.92
CA SER A 206 -18.05 -11.28 9.14
C SER A 206 -17.90 -12.66 9.73
N THR A 207 -18.89 -13.52 9.55
CA THR A 207 -18.86 -14.90 10.01
C THR A 207 -19.12 -15.87 8.87
N GLN A 208 -18.45 -17.01 8.92
CA GLN A 208 -18.71 -18.18 8.08
C GLN A 208 -19.54 -19.24 8.84
N GLY A 209 -19.91 -18.95 10.08
CA GLY A 209 -20.69 -19.84 10.93
C GLY A 209 -22.16 -19.97 10.53
N SER A 210 -22.92 -20.67 11.36
CA SER A 210 -24.36 -20.89 11.20
C SER A 210 -25.22 -19.78 11.80
N GLU A 211 -24.63 -18.87 12.57
CA GLU A 211 -25.31 -17.82 13.30
C GLU A 211 -24.73 -16.44 12.93
N ALA A 212 -25.56 -15.39 13.03
CA ALA A 212 -25.14 -14.00 12.86
C ALA A 212 -24.23 -13.58 14.04
N ILE A 213 -23.36 -12.59 13.77
CA ILE A 213 -22.51 -12.00 14.80
C ILE A 213 -23.41 -11.28 15.83
N GLY A 214 -23.34 -11.71 17.10
CA GLY A 214 -24.00 -11.05 18.22
C GLY A 214 -23.24 -9.79 18.69
N GLU A 215 -23.90 -8.94 19.45
CA GLU A 215 -23.29 -7.73 20.01
C GLU A 215 -22.09 -8.06 20.92
N LYS A 216 -22.17 -9.15 21.67
CA LYS A 216 -21.08 -9.61 22.55
C LYS A 216 -19.83 -10.03 21.77
N ASP A 217 -20.02 -10.69 20.61
CA ASP A 217 -18.90 -11.13 19.77
C ASP A 217 -18.25 -9.92 19.09
N ALA A 218 -19.08 -8.99 18.62
CA ALA A 218 -18.60 -7.73 18.03
C ALA A 218 -17.81 -6.91 19.05
N GLU A 219 -18.29 -6.80 20.28
CA GLU A 219 -17.60 -6.09 21.36
C GLU A 219 -16.28 -6.77 21.74
N ALA A 220 -16.27 -8.09 21.86
CA ALA A 220 -15.03 -8.84 22.15
C ALA A 220 -13.96 -8.63 21.06
N ALA A 221 -14.36 -8.65 19.79
CA ALA A 221 -13.43 -8.37 18.68
C ALA A 221 -12.93 -6.92 18.73
N PHE A 222 -13.80 -5.97 19.04
CA PHE A 222 -13.45 -4.55 19.16
C PHE A 222 -12.42 -4.33 20.28
N VAL A 223 -12.67 -4.87 21.48
CA VAL A 223 -11.74 -4.79 22.63
C VAL A 223 -10.40 -5.44 22.30
N ALA A 224 -10.39 -6.55 21.54
CA ALA A 224 -9.14 -7.18 21.12
C ALA A 224 -8.31 -6.27 20.16
N VAL A 225 -8.98 -5.48 19.30
CA VAL A 225 -8.33 -4.50 18.45
C VAL A 225 -7.82 -3.31 19.27
N GLU A 226 -8.60 -2.80 20.20
CA GLU A 226 -8.17 -1.72 21.12
C GLU A 226 -6.89 -2.10 21.86
N GLN A 227 -6.84 -3.31 22.43
CA GLN A 227 -5.64 -3.76 23.12
C GLN A 227 -4.44 -3.88 22.19
N ALA A 228 -4.63 -4.42 20.99
CA ALA A 228 -3.55 -4.52 20.01
C ALA A 228 -3.02 -3.15 19.56
N PHE A 229 -3.86 -2.14 19.52
CA PHE A 229 -3.47 -0.76 19.24
C PHE A 229 -2.78 -0.10 20.43
N ALA A 230 -3.27 -0.34 21.66
CA ALA A 230 -2.65 0.17 22.87
C ALA A 230 -1.20 -0.35 23.03
N ASP A 231 -0.93 -1.59 22.64
CA ASP A 231 0.42 -2.17 22.64
C ASP A 231 1.41 -1.43 21.72
N LEU A 232 0.90 -0.66 20.75
CA LEU A 232 1.67 0.22 19.85
C LEU A 232 1.66 1.70 20.31
N GLY A 233 1.18 1.98 21.51
CA GLY A 233 1.09 3.32 22.06
C GLY A 233 -0.08 4.16 21.54
N ALA A 234 -1.07 3.51 20.89
CA ALA A 234 -2.28 4.19 20.47
C ALA A 234 -3.23 4.42 21.65
N THR A 235 -3.89 5.57 21.64
CA THR A 235 -4.96 5.91 22.58
C THR A 235 -6.27 6.12 21.81
N LEU A 236 -7.38 5.56 22.35
CA LEU A 236 -8.69 5.80 21.77
C LEU A 236 -9.06 7.27 21.85
N ARG A 237 -9.55 7.79 20.76
CA ARG A 237 -10.18 9.11 20.72
C ARG A 237 -11.67 8.92 20.97
N LYS A 238 -12.12 9.41 22.14
CA LYS A 238 -13.54 9.47 22.50
C LYS A 238 -14.26 10.58 21.76
#